data_0d27e730f495eae321d8bf19c48a537c
#
_entry.id   0d27e730f495eae321d8bf19c48a537c
#
_cell.length_a   1.000
_cell.length_b   1.000
_cell.length_c   1.000
_cell.angle_alpha   90.00
_cell.angle_beta   90.00
_cell.angle_gamma   90.00
#
_symmetry.space_group_name_H-M   'P 1'
#
loop_
_entity.id
_entity.type
_entity.pdbx_description
1 polymer ?
#
loop_
_entity_poly.entity_id
_entity_poly.type
_entity_poly.pdbx_seq_one_letter_code
_entity_poly.pdbx_strand_id
1 'polypeptide(L)'
;MQEMIRVTGLYAGYERQVILENVSFGIAAGEMVGLIGPNGAGKSTLLKTMRGILAPLAGEISVMGQRIGDLPAKEFAKSAAYLQQHLEMTFDYSAREVVLSGRYPYLSWWRQEQAHDIAIAEACMAYTGVAELAEKPLQAMSGGQRQRVLLAKVLAQQTPVLFLDEPATGLDIIYQEEIFRFCRELCAAGKTVVLVVHELSLAARFCSRLLLIGRGALLADGLPREVLTAELLTRAYGAPIKVVENPLTNHAEVFTEAEKGAGRKSHLLQVILGREEAAS
;
A
#
# COMPACT_ATOMS: atom_id res chain seq x y z
N MET A 1 11.96 -8.88 -19.32
CA MET A 1 10.71 -8.24 -18.85
C MET A 1 10.95 -6.74 -18.82
N GLN A 2 9.96 -5.93 -19.20
CA GLN A 2 10.09 -4.47 -19.17
C GLN A 2 10.08 -4.01 -17.70
N GLU A 3 11.05 -3.18 -17.32
CA GLU A 3 11.09 -2.60 -15.99
C GLU A 3 10.12 -1.39 -15.93
N MET A 4 9.22 -1.42 -14.94
CA MET A 4 8.20 -0.39 -14.77
C MET A 4 8.60 0.67 -13.74
N ILE A 5 9.32 0.26 -12.71
CA ILE A 5 9.81 1.16 -11.66
C ILE A 5 11.27 0.81 -11.39
N ARG A 6 12.13 1.82 -11.33
CA ARG A 6 13.51 1.68 -10.85
C ARG A 6 13.77 2.70 -9.75
N VAL A 7 14.31 2.24 -8.65
CA VAL A 7 14.78 3.04 -7.52
C VAL A 7 16.27 2.77 -7.36
N THR A 8 17.09 3.82 -7.33
CA THR A 8 18.55 3.70 -7.27
C THR A 8 19.11 4.63 -6.21
N GLY A 9 19.78 4.07 -5.19
CA GLY A 9 20.48 4.81 -4.15
C GLY A 9 19.59 5.84 -3.43
N LEU A 10 18.33 5.51 -3.21
CA LEU A 10 17.33 6.44 -2.67
C LEU A 10 17.60 6.77 -1.20
N TYR A 11 17.70 8.07 -0.92
CA TYR A 11 17.51 8.66 0.40
C TYR A 11 16.25 9.49 0.40
N ALA A 12 15.35 9.26 1.36
CA ALA A 12 14.10 10.00 1.47
C ALA A 12 13.75 10.29 2.93
N GLY A 13 13.03 11.39 3.16
CA GLY A 13 12.66 11.82 4.50
C GLY A 13 11.97 13.16 4.48
N TYR A 14 11.74 13.73 5.67
CA TYR A 14 11.05 15.00 5.86
C TYR A 14 11.99 16.01 6.50
N GLU A 15 12.10 17.22 5.92
CA GLU A 15 12.95 18.31 6.39
C GLU A 15 14.40 17.88 6.67
N ARG A 16 14.74 17.65 7.95
CA ARG A 16 16.09 17.25 8.39
C ARG A 16 16.20 15.78 8.81
N GLN A 17 15.08 15.03 8.76
CA GLN A 17 15.06 13.63 9.20
C GLN A 17 15.09 12.69 7.99
N VAL A 18 16.19 11.97 7.79
CA VAL A 18 16.27 10.87 6.85
C VAL A 18 15.49 9.68 7.40
N ILE A 19 14.56 9.15 6.61
CA ILE A 19 13.72 8.00 6.96
C ILE A 19 14.18 6.76 6.19
N LEU A 20 14.60 6.93 4.94
CA LEU A 20 15.09 5.86 4.07
C LEU A 20 16.53 6.16 3.65
N GLU A 21 17.39 5.14 3.71
CA GLU A 21 18.80 5.26 3.43
C GLU A 21 19.23 4.23 2.39
N ASN A 22 19.76 4.72 1.27
CA ASN A 22 20.37 3.93 0.20
C ASN A 22 19.52 2.75 -0.30
N VAL A 23 18.23 2.99 -0.55
CA VAL A 23 17.31 1.97 -1.01
C VAL A 23 17.41 1.84 -2.54
N SER A 24 17.58 0.60 -3.04
CA SER A 24 17.67 0.31 -4.47
C SER A 24 16.93 -0.97 -4.81
N PHE A 25 16.07 -0.92 -5.83
CA PHE A 25 15.36 -2.08 -6.40
C PHE A 25 14.75 -1.71 -7.77
N GLY A 26 14.37 -2.73 -8.54
CA GLY A 26 13.58 -2.55 -9.76
C GLY A 26 12.29 -3.39 -9.69
N ILE A 27 11.20 -2.94 -10.29
CA ILE A 27 9.93 -3.67 -10.39
C ILE A 27 9.59 -3.86 -11.85
N ALA A 28 9.31 -5.11 -12.23
CA ALA A 28 8.95 -5.45 -13.60
C ALA A 28 7.44 -5.29 -13.87
N ALA A 29 7.08 -5.25 -15.15
CA ALA A 29 5.68 -5.22 -15.57
C ALA A 29 4.93 -6.48 -15.12
N GLY A 30 3.70 -6.30 -14.61
CA GLY A 30 2.84 -7.39 -14.17
C GLY A 30 3.15 -7.92 -12.76
N GLU A 31 4.14 -7.38 -12.06
CA GLU A 31 4.41 -7.78 -10.66
C GLU A 31 3.38 -7.20 -9.69
N MET A 32 3.00 -8.01 -8.70
CA MET A 32 2.30 -7.59 -7.49
C MET A 32 3.30 -7.58 -6.34
N VAL A 33 3.80 -6.37 -6.00
CA VAL A 33 4.88 -6.19 -5.02
C VAL A 33 4.34 -5.70 -3.69
N GLY A 34 4.52 -6.49 -2.64
CA GLY A 34 4.17 -6.11 -1.27
C GLY A 34 5.31 -5.39 -0.55
N LEU A 35 5.07 -4.17 -0.07
CA LEU A 35 5.97 -3.48 0.85
C LEU A 35 5.60 -3.87 2.28
N ILE A 36 6.48 -4.59 2.96
CA ILE A 36 6.27 -5.08 4.32
C ILE A 36 7.33 -4.54 5.28
N GLY A 37 7.05 -4.62 6.57
CA GLY A 37 7.95 -4.18 7.64
C GLY A 37 7.21 -3.50 8.78
N PRO A 38 7.88 -3.19 9.90
CA PRO A 38 7.26 -2.58 11.08
C PRO A 38 6.70 -1.18 10.79
N ASN A 39 5.84 -0.69 11.70
CA ASN A 39 5.37 0.68 11.66
C ASN A 39 6.55 1.64 11.85
N GLY A 40 6.55 2.74 11.09
CA GLY A 40 7.66 3.70 11.09
C GLY A 40 8.90 3.27 10.29
N ALA A 41 8.93 2.10 9.65
CA ALA A 41 10.07 1.65 8.86
C ALA A 41 10.34 2.44 7.57
N GLY A 42 9.39 3.31 7.15
CA GLY A 42 9.53 4.12 5.94
C GLY A 42 8.71 3.65 4.73
N LYS A 43 7.82 2.66 4.88
CA LYS A 43 7.01 2.11 3.77
C LYS A 43 6.18 3.18 3.05
N SER A 44 5.39 3.97 3.79
CA SER A 44 4.58 5.06 3.21
C SER A 44 5.45 6.21 2.69
N THR A 45 6.63 6.44 3.30
CA THR A 45 7.62 7.41 2.80
C THR A 45 8.14 6.96 1.43
N LEU A 46 8.51 5.67 1.29
CA LEU A 46 8.94 5.09 0.02
C LEU A 46 7.83 5.23 -1.03
N LEU A 47 6.59 4.86 -0.69
CA LEU A 47 5.46 4.95 -1.61
C LEU A 47 5.18 6.39 -2.05
N LYS A 48 5.21 7.37 -1.13
CA LYS A 48 5.05 8.80 -1.44
C LYS A 48 6.18 9.33 -2.31
N THR A 49 7.41 8.85 -2.10
CA THR A 49 8.56 9.27 -2.91
C THR A 49 8.47 8.67 -4.32
N MET A 50 8.13 7.38 -4.47
CA MET A 50 7.90 6.74 -5.78
C MET A 50 6.75 7.40 -6.55
N ARG A 51 5.83 8.04 -5.87
CA ARG A 51 4.71 8.79 -6.45
C ARG A 51 5.07 10.24 -6.82
N GLY A 52 6.23 10.74 -6.42
CA GLY A 52 6.64 12.13 -6.66
C GLY A 52 5.98 13.17 -5.74
N ILE A 53 5.29 12.74 -4.67
CA ILE A 53 4.75 13.65 -3.65
C ILE A 53 5.85 14.15 -2.74
N LEU A 54 6.76 13.26 -2.38
CA LEU A 54 7.94 13.57 -1.59
C LEU A 54 9.15 13.54 -2.51
N ALA A 55 9.88 14.66 -2.59
CA ALA A 55 11.11 14.70 -3.34
C ALA A 55 12.19 13.83 -2.68
N PRO A 56 12.96 13.05 -3.45
CA PRO A 56 14.12 12.33 -2.91
C PRO A 56 15.15 13.32 -2.36
N LEU A 57 15.78 12.99 -1.23
CA LEU A 57 16.92 13.73 -0.70
C LEU A 57 18.19 13.44 -1.50
N ALA A 58 18.35 12.20 -1.99
CA ALA A 58 19.38 11.75 -2.91
C ALA A 58 18.92 10.48 -3.64
N GLY A 59 19.62 10.12 -4.71
CA GLY A 59 19.27 8.99 -5.55
C GLY A 59 18.24 9.33 -6.62
N GLU A 60 17.74 8.32 -7.30
CA GLU A 60 16.85 8.49 -8.45
C GLU A 60 15.69 7.49 -8.42
N ILE A 61 14.54 7.94 -8.90
CA ILE A 61 13.39 7.08 -9.16
C ILE A 61 12.93 7.34 -10.59
N SER A 62 12.71 6.27 -11.33
CA SER A 62 12.05 6.32 -12.64
C SER A 62 10.84 5.40 -12.69
N VAL A 63 9.81 5.85 -13.38
CA VAL A 63 8.60 5.08 -13.69
C VAL A 63 8.46 5.02 -15.19
N MET A 64 8.37 3.81 -15.75
CA MET A 64 8.32 3.58 -17.20
C MET A 64 9.51 4.24 -17.95
N GLY A 65 10.70 4.24 -17.33
CA GLY A 65 11.92 4.83 -17.89
C GLY A 65 12.01 6.35 -17.79
N GLN A 66 11.02 7.04 -17.21
CA GLN A 66 11.01 8.49 -17.01
C GLN A 66 11.30 8.83 -15.55
N ARG A 67 12.23 9.76 -15.30
CA ARG A 67 12.52 10.24 -13.94
C ARG A 67 11.31 10.99 -13.39
N ILE A 68 10.93 10.70 -12.16
CA ILE A 68 9.72 11.30 -11.53
C ILE A 68 9.84 12.84 -11.46
N GLY A 69 11.01 13.37 -11.14
CA GLY A 69 11.23 14.82 -11.01
C GLY A 69 11.11 15.62 -12.31
N ASP A 70 11.21 14.96 -13.47
CA ASP A 70 11.20 15.61 -14.78
C ASP A 70 9.78 15.74 -15.37
N LEU A 71 8.80 15.06 -14.79
CA LEU A 71 7.42 15.05 -15.29
C LEU A 71 6.53 16.03 -14.54
N PRO A 72 5.72 16.83 -15.24
CA PRO A 72 4.61 17.55 -14.64
C PRO A 72 3.67 16.57 -13.90
N ALA A 73 3.14 16.94 -12.74
CA ALA A 73 2.28 16.08 -11.91
C ALA A 73 1.11 15.46 -12.69
N LYS A 74 0.53 16.22 -13.65
CA LYS A 74 -0.56 15.74 -14.50
C LYS A 74 -0.13 14.62 -15.46
N GLU A 75 1.07 14.70 -16.02
CA GLU A 75 1.61 13.68 -16.91
C GLU A 75 2.02 12.43 -16.10
N PHE A 76 2.63 12.62 -14.94
CA PHE A 76 2.92 11.50 -14.03
C PHE A 76 1.64 10.77 -13.60
N ALA A 77 0.55 11.49 -13.37
CA ALA A 77 -0.74 10.90 -13.02
C ALA A 77 -1.35 10.01 -14.14
N LYS A 78 -0.86 10.07 -15.37
CA LYS A 78 -1.23 9.11 -16.44
C LYS A 78 -0.40 7.83 -16.37
N SER A 79 0.74 7.85 -15.72
CA SER A 79 1.64 6.69 -15.56
C SER A 79 1.37 5.89 -14.30
N ALA A 80 0.96 6.55 -13.21
CA ALA A 80 0.74 5.90 -11.93
C ALA A 80 -0.46 6.47 -11.17
N ALA A 81 -1.35 5.60 -10.72
CA ALA A 81 -2.46 5.93 -9.82
C ALA A 81 -2.09 5.62 -8.36
N TYR A 82 -2.78 6.25 -7.43
CA TYR A 82 -2.55 6.06 -6.00
C TYR A 82 -3.83 5.97 -5.20
N LEU A 83 -3.91 4.95 -4.38
CA LEU A 83 -4.90 4.80 -3.33
C LEU A 83 -4.28 5.23 -2.00
N GLN A 84 -4.80 6.29 -1.42
CA GLN A 84 -4.37 6.80 -0.12
C GLN A 84 -5.11 6.08 1.01
N GLN A 85 -4.43 5.80 2.12
CA GLN A 85 -4.99 5.13 3.29
C GLN A 85 -6.20 5.86 3.89
N HIS A 86 -6.11 7.19 4.02
CA HIS A 86 -7.19 8.02 4.53
C HIS A 86 -7.45 9.16 3.56
N LEU A 87 -8.68 9.25 3.07
CA LEU A 87 -9.15 10.38 2.29
C LEU A 87 -10.12 11.18 3.17
N GLU A 88 -9.63 12.29 3.71
CA GLU A 88 -10.50 13.29 4.34
C GLU A 88 -11.18 14.11 3.26
N MET A 89 -12.47 13.97 3.12
CA MET A 89 -13.28 14.81 2.23
C MET A 89 -14.07 15.80 3.05
N THR A 90 -13.84 17.07 2.77
CA THR A 90 -14.55 18.19 3.44
C THR A 90 -15.96 18.39 2.86
N PHE A 91 -16.24 17.84 1.67
CA PHE A 91 -17.50 17.98 0.94
C PHE A 91 -18.19 16.64 0.72
N ASP A 92 -19.52 16.68 0.60
CA ASP A 92 -20.38 15.52 0.34
C ASP A 92 -20.40 15.16 -1.16
N TYR A 93 -19.31 14.52 -1.63
CA TYR A 93 -19.27 13.97 -2.98
C TYR A 93 -19.96 12.62 -3.04
N SER A 94 -20.74 12.40 -4.11
CA SER A 94 -21.29 11.09 -4.46
C SER A 94 -20.18 10.13 -4.89
N ALA A 95 -20.45 8.82 -4.85
CA ALA A 95 -19.50 7.82 -5.34
C ALA A 95 -19.14 8.07 -6.82
N ARG A 96 -20.10 8.43 -7.65
CA ARG A 96 -19.91 8.76 -9.07
C ARG A 96 -18.89 9.89 -9.24
N GLU A 97 -19.08 11.00 -8.53
CA GLU A 97 -18.17 12.15 -8.61
C GLU A 97 -16.75 11.79 -8.16
N VAL A 98 -16.64 11.01 -7.09
CA VAL A 98 -15.34 10.52 -6.61
C VAL A 98 -14.67 9.65 -7.67
N VAL A 99 -15.37 8.72 -8.29
CA VAL A 99 -14.79 7.86 -9.33
C VAL A 99 -14.44 8.65 -10.58
N LEU A 100 -15.31 9.56 -11.05
CA LEU A 100 -15.03 10.46 -12.17
C LEU A 100 -13.79 11.32 -11.95
N SER A 101 -13.51 11.72 -10.70
CA SER A 101 -12.27 12.46 -10.40
C SER A 101 -10.98 11.71 -10.79
N GLY A 102 -11.04 10.38 -10.92
CA GLY A 102 -9.96 9.58 -11.49
C GLY A 102 -9.62 9.94 -12.93
N ARG A 103 -10.54 10.57 -13.65
CA ARG A 103 -10.33 11.01 -15.05
C ARG A 103 -9.64 12.36 -15.20
N TYR A 104 -9.45 13.14 -14.11
CA TYR A 104 -8.85 14.47 -14.15
C TYR A 104 -7.51 14.57 -14.88
N PRO A 105 -6.60 13.59 -14.86
CA PRO A 105 -5.37 13.66 -15.65
C PRO A 105 -5.60 13.79 -17.17
N TYR A 106 -6.74 13.34 -17.66
CA TYR A 106 -7.10 13.34 -19.08
C TYR A 106 -7.93 14.55 -19.49
N LEU A 107 -8.51 15.30 -18.52
CA LEU A 107 -9.34 16.47 -18.80
C LEU A 107 -8.48 17.71 -19.01
N SER A 108 -8.87 18.55 -19.95
CA SER A 108 -8.39 19.92 -20.06
C SER A 108 -9.11 20.79 -19.04
N TRP A 109 -8.49 21.87 -18.56
CA TRP A 109 -9.09 22.74 -17.54
C TRP A 109 -10.42 23.41 -17.95
N TRP A 110 -10.72 23.45 -19.27
CA TRP A 110 -11.98 23.98 -19.84
C TRP A 110 -12.93 22.89 -20.37
N ARG A 111 -12.56 21.61 -20.29
CA ARG A 111 -13.40 20.50 -20.75
C ARG A 111 -14.04 19.81 -19.57
N GLN A 112 -15.36 19.69 -19.63
CA GLN A 112 -16.12 18.79 -18.76
C GLN A 112 -15.89 17.34 -19.17
N GLU A 113 -16.24 16.41 -18.29
CA GLU A 113 -16.20 14.97 -18.53
C GLU A 113 -17.04 14.64 -19.79
N GLN A 114 -16.50 13.79 -20.63
CA GLN A 114 -17.15 13.33 -21.84
C GLN A 114 -17.88 12.01 -21.59
N ALA A 115 -18.78 11.61 -22.48
CA ALA A 115 -19.48 10.33 -22.41
C ALA A 115 -18.52 9.13 -22.23
N HIS A 116 -17.32 9.20 -22.81
CA HIS A 116 -16.28 8.19 -22.64
C HIS A 116 -15.75 8.12 -21.19
N ASP A 117 -15.55 9.25 -20.53
CA ASP A 117 -15.07 9.29 -19.14
C ASP A 117 -16.12 8.74 -18.18
N ILE A 118 -17.40 9.07 -18.44
CA ILE A 118 -18.53 8.57 -17.69
C ILE A 118 -18.63 7.04 -17.84
N ALA A 119 -18.53 6.53 -19.07
CA ALA A 119 -18.56 5.08 -19.32
C ALA A 119 -17.43 4.32 -18.62
N ILE A 120 -16.20 4.89 -18.57
CA ILE A 120 -15.09 4.32 -17.82
C ILE A 120 -15.41 4.27 -16.31
N ALA A 121 -15.90 5.38 -15.75
CA ALA A 121 -16.24 5.45 -14.33
C ALA A 121 -17.33 4.42 -13.97
N GLU A 122 -18.37 4.31 -14.78
CA GLU A 122 -19.44 3.32 -14.60
C GLU A 122 -18.93 1.88 -14.68
N ALA A 123 -18.09 1.56 -15.65
CA ALA A 123 -17.45 0.25 -15.75
C ALA A 123 -16.59 -0.07 -14.52
N CYS A 124 -15.81 0.91 -14.00
CA CYS A 124 -15.02 0.73 -12.80
C CYS A 124 -15.89 0.53 -11.56
N MET A 125 -17.02 1.26 -11.45
CA MET A 125 -17.97 1.10 -10.35
C MET A 125 -18.67 -0.27 -10.41
N ALA A 126 -19.04 -0.73 -11.60
CA ALA A 126 -19.62 -2.06 -11.79
C ALA A 126 -18.60 -3.16 -11.41
N TYR A 127 -17.34 -3.03 -11.86
CA TYR A 127 -16.27 -3.99 -11.57
C TYR A 127 -15.98 -4.11 -10.07
N THR A 128 -16.01 -3.00 -9.33
CA THR A 128 -15.79 -3.00 -7.87
C THR A 128 -17.06 -3.22 -7.04
N GLY A 129 -18.20 -3.51 -7.69
CA GLY A 129 -19.48 -3.81 -7.02
C GLY A 129 -20.09 -2.63 -6.27
N VAL A 130 -19.91 -1.39 -6.78
CA VAL A 130 -20.47 -0.17 -6.17
C VAL A 130 -21.37 0.64 -7.12
N ALA A 131 -21.79 0.07 -8.25
CA ALA A 131 -22.60 0.76 -9.24
C ALA A 131 -23.92 1.27 -8.66
N GLU A 132 -24.59 0.47 -7.81
CA GLU A 132 -25.85 0.83 -7.16
C GLU A 132 -25.70 1.95 -6.11
N LEU A 133 -24.47 2.26 -5.73
CA LEU A 133 -24.14 3.31 -4.76
C LEU A 133 -23.75 4.63 -5.44
N ALA A 134 -23.90 4.75 -6.76
CA ALA A 134 -23.39 5.86 -7.56
C ALA A 134 -23.77 7.25 -7.00
N GLU A 135 -25.02 7.42 -6.62
CA GLU A 135 -25.56 8.70 -6.12
C GLU A 135 -25.43 8.85 -4.59
N LYS A 136 -24.94 7.82 -3.89
CA LYS A 136 -24.78 7.87 -2.45
C LYS A 136 -23.57 8.71 -2.05
N PRO A 137 -23.69 9.63 -1.06
CA PRO A 137 -22.56 10.37 -0.53
C PRO A 137 -21.52 9.43 0.09
N LEU A 138 -20.23 9.69 -0.17
CA LEU A 138 -19.14 8.84 0.33
C LEU A 138 -19.12 8.75 1.86
N GLN A 139 -19.48 9.83 2.54
CA GLN A 139 -19.52 9.87 4.01
C GLN A 139 -20.61 8.97 4.60
N ALA A 140 -21.70 8.69 3.86
CA ALA A 140 -22.79 7.83 4.28
C ALA A 140 -22.52 6.33 4.02
N MET A 141 -21.33 5.97 3.53
CA MET A 141 -20.94 4.60 3.18
C MET A 141 -20.23 3.89 4.34
N SER A 142 -20.35 2.55 4.38
CA SER A 142 -19.50 1.72 5.23
C SER A 142 -18.03 1.81 4.79
N GLY A 143 -17.09 1.45 5.67
CA GLY A 143 -15.66 1.44 5.35
C GLY A 143 -15.34 0.63 4.09
N GLY A 144 -15.90 -0.58 3.95
CA GLY A 144 -15.71 -1.44 2.79
C GLY A 144 -16.33 -0.86 1.50
N GLN A 145 -17.53 -0.25 1.59
CA GLN A 145 -18.13 0.44 0.43
C GLN A 145 -17.25 1.60 -0.03
N ARG A 146 -16.78 2.42 0.91
CA ARG A 146 -15.91 3.55 0.64
C ARG A 146 -14.59 3.10 -0.02
N GLN A 147 -13.99 2.04 0.50
CA GLN A 147 -12.74 1.50 -0.04
C GLN A 147 -12.90 1.02 -1.49
N ARG A 148 -14.01 0.33 -1.81
CA ARG A 148 -14.33 -0.09 -3.18
C ARG A 148 -14.58 1.09 -4.13
N VAL A 149 -15.21 2.16 -3.68
CA VAL A 149 -15.34 3.41 -4.46
C VAL A 149 -13.98 4.04 -4.73
N LEU A 150 -13.09 4.10 -3.73
CA LEU A 150 -11.75 4.62 -3.91
C LEU A 150 -10.90 3.74 -4.85
N LEU A 151 -11.09 2.42 -4.80
CA LEU A 151 -10.47 1.50 -5.76
C LEU A 151 -11.01 1.76 -7.18
N ALA A 152 -12.33 1.93 -7.35
CA ALA A 152 -12.92 2.30 -8.64
C ALA A 152 -12.34 3.60 -9.20
N LYS A 153 -12.13 4.62 -8.36
CA LYS A 153 -11.45 5.87 -8.74
C LYS A 153 -10.04 5.62 -9.27
N VAL A 154 -9.26 4.78 -8.58
CA VAL A 154 -7.89 4.43 -9.00
C VAL A 154 -7.91 3.69 -10.34
N LEU A 155 -8.86 2.77 -10.55
CA LEU A 155 -9.05 2.05 -11.81
C LEU A 155 -9.48 2.98 -12.95
N ALA A 156 -10.36 3.95 -12.66
CA ALA A 156 -10.83 4.93 -13.65
C ALA A 156 -9.69 5.80 -14.20
N GLN A 157 -8.59 5.92 -13.48
CA GLN A 157 -7.38 6.61 -13.95
C GLN A 157 -6.64 5.84 -15.06
N GLN A 158 -6.91 4.53 -15.25
CA GLN A 158 -6.40 3.67 -16.33
C GLN A 158 -4.86 3.63 -16.45
N THR A 159 -4.14 3.82 -15.37
CA THR A 159 -2.67 3.82 -15.38
C THR A 159 -2.08 2.42 -15.47
N PRO A 160 -0.87 2.25 -15.99
CA PRO A 160 -0.15 0.96 -15.98
C PRO A 160 0.37 0.58 -14.59
N VAL A 161 0.63 1.56 -13.70
CA VAL A 161 1.13 1.33 -12.34
C VAL A 161 0.09 1.79 -11.33
N LEU A 162 -0.10 1.00 -10.27
CA LEU A 162 -0.95 1.32 -9.12
C LEU A 162 -0.14 1.26 -7.84
N PHE A 163 -0.17 2.33 -7.07
CA PHE A 163 0.36 2.41 -5.72
C PHE A 163 -0.79 2.39 -4.72
N LEU A 164 -0.79 1.43 -3.79
CA LEU A 164 -1.86 1.25 -2.82
C LEU A 164 -1.29 1.30 -1.40
N ASP A 165 -1.65 2.35 -0.65
CA ASP A 165 -1.20 2.51 0.73
C ASP A 165 -2.22 1.89 1.68
N GLU A 166 -1.91 0.69 2.18
CA GLU A 166 -2.75 -0.09 3.09
C GLU A 166 -4.20 -0.29 2.59
N PRO A 167 -4.41 -0.84 1.38
CA PRO A 167 -5.73 -0.86 0.76
C PRO A 167 -6.77 -1.71 1.51
N ALA A 168 -6.35 -2.59 2.40
CA ALA A 168 -7.21 -3.54 3.12
C ALA A 168 -7.33 -3.24 4.62
N THR A 169 -6.67 -2.20 5.14
CA THR A 169 -6.67 -1.88 6.58
C THR A 169 -8.07 -1.49 7.06
N GLY A 170 -8.49 -2.06 8.19
CA GLY A 170 -9.80 -1.78 8.81
C GLY A 170 -10.99 -2.46 8.14
N LEU A 171 -10.75 -3.35 7.19
CA LEU A 171 -11.78 -4.17 6.55
C LEU A 171 -11.86 -5.55 7.21
N ASP A 172 -13.01 -6.21 7.08
CA ASP A 172 -13.14 -7.61 7.48
C ASP A 172 -12.40 -8.56 6.51
N ILE A 173 -12.19 -9.79 6.95
CA ILE A 173 -11.35 -10.77 6.25
C ILE A 173 -11.81 -11.05 4.80
N ILE A 174 -13.13 -11.00 4.55
CA ILE A 174 -13.68 -11.27 3.21
C ILE A 174 -13.30 -10.14 2.26
N TYR A 175 -13.50 -8.88 2.68
CA TYR A 175 -13.17 -7.71 1.87
C TYR A 175 -11.66 -7.51 1.72
N GLN A 176 -10.87 -7.87 2.72
CA GLN A 176 -9.42 -7.87 2.58
C GLN A 176 -8.97 -8.81 1.46
N GLU A 177 -9.43 -10.06 1.46
CA GLU A 177 -9.10 -11.01 0.39
C GLU A 177 -9.60 -10.56 -0.98
N GLU A 178 -10.80 -9.97 -1.05
CA GLU A 178 -11.35 -9.45 -2.30
C GLU A 178 -10.44 -8.40 -2.93
N ILE A 179 -9.90 -7.45 -2.15
CA ILE A 179 -8.95 -6.43 -2.64
C ILE A 179 -7.67 -7.07 -3.18
N PHE A 180 -7.13 -8.05 -2.48
CA PHE A 180 -5.91 -8.74 -2.94
C PHE A 180 -6.16 -9.56 -4.22
N ARG A 181 -7.34 -10.17 -4.37
CA ARG A 181 -7.76 -10.84 -5.61
C ARG A 181 -7.86 -9.86 -6.76
N PHE A 182 -8.50 -8.70 -6.58
CA PHE A 182 -8.52 -7.63 -7.57
C PHE A 182 -7.12 -7.20 -8.00
N CYS A 183 -6.21 -6.99 -7.05
CA CYS A 183 -4.83 -6.63 -7.37
C CYS A 183 -4.15 -7.70 -8.23
N ARG A 184 -4.37 -8.98 -7.93
CA ARG A 184 -3.82 -10.10 -8.69
C ARG A 184 -4.43 -10.19 -10.11
N GLU A 185 -5.73 -9.99 -10.25
CA GLU A 185 -6.40 -9.92 -11.55
C GLU A 185 -5.87 -8.76 -12.41
N LEU A 186 -5.65 -7.60 -11.82
CA LEU A 186 -5.04 -6.44 -12.48
C LEU A 186 -3.61 -6.75 -12.96
N CYS A 187 -2.81 -7.45 -12.14
CA CYS A 187 -1.47 -7.88 -12.54
C CYS A 187 -1.52 -8.90 -13.68
N ALA A 188 -2.45 -9.85 -13.64
CA ALA A 188 -2.67 -10.81 -14.73
C ALA A 188 -3.11 -10.11 -16.04
N ALA A 189 -3.79 -8.96 -15.93
CA ALA A 189 -4.15 -8.09 -17.06
C ALA A 189 -3.02 -7.12 -17.48
N GLY A 190 -1.81 -7.28 -16.95
CA GLY A 190 -0.61 -6.52 -17.33
C GLY A 190 -0.38 -5.21 -16.54
N LYS A 191 -1.19 -4.93 -15.51
CA LYS A 191 -0.91 -3.81 -14.59
C LYS A 191 0.20 -4.19 -13.60
N THR A 192 0.90 -3.21 -13.07
CA THR A 192 1.88 -3.39 -11.99
C THR A 192 1.32 -2.79 -10.71
N VAL A 193 1.30 -3.56 -9.63
CA VAL A 193 0.73 -3.13 -8.36
C VAL A 193 1.80 -3.15 -7.27
N VAL A 194 1.97 -2.02 -6.59
CA VAL A 194 2.83 -1.90 -5.40
C VAL A 194 1.95 -1.52 -4.23
N LEU A 195 1.92 -2.35 -3.20
CA LEU A 195 1.03 -2.13 -2.07
C LEU A 195 1.73 -2.26 -0.72
N VAL A 196 1.40 -1.38 0.22
CA VAL A 196 1.80 -1.55 1.62
C VAL A 196 0.89 -2.58 2.27
N VAL A 197 1.50 -3.60 2.89
CA VAL A 197 0.77 -4.72 3.50
C VAL A 197 1.17 -4.89 4.96
N HIS A 198 0.18 -4.97 5.85
CA HIS A 198 0.38 -5.28 7.26
C HIS A 198 0.14 -6.76 7.56
N GLU A 199 -0.83 -7.37 6.89
CA GLU A 199 -1.17 -8.79 7.05
C GLU A 199 -0.19 -9.67 6.26
N LEU A 200 0.85 -10.19 6.94
CA LEU A 200 1.91 -10.96 6.30
C LEU A 200 1.40 -12.25 5.64
N SER A 201 0.34 -12.86 6.15
CA SER A 201 -0.32 -14.02 5.56
C SER A 201 -0.97 -13.70 4.20
N LEU A 202 -1.59 -12.52 4.06
CA LEU A 202 -2.11 -12.06 2.77
C LEU A 202 -0.97 -11.74 1.81
N ALA A 203 0.11 -11.10 2.29
CA ALA A 203 1.29 -10.86 1.47
C ALA A 203 1.90 -12.18 0.95
N ALA A 204 1.99 -13.21 1.80
CA ALA A 204 2.49 -14.53 1.41
C ALA A 204 1.66 -15.21 0.32
N ARG A 205 0.33 -15.05 0.38
CA ARG A 205 -0.61 -15.74 -0.51
C ARG A 205 -0.80 -15.03 -1.86
N PHE A 206 -0.70 -13.72 -1.90
CA PHE A 206 -1.13 -12.94 -3.05
C PHE A 206 0.00 -12.21 -3.78
N CYS A 207 1.02 -11.72 -3.07
CA CYS A 207 2.11 -10.99 -3.70
C CYS A 207 3.04 -11.94 -4.47
N SER A 208 3.46 -11.52 -5.65
CA SER A 208 4.49 -12.23 -6.42
C SER A 208 5.90 -11.99 -5.86
N ARG A 209 6.10 -10.85 -5.17
CA ARG A 209 7.38 -10.41 -4.62
C ARG A 209 7.16 -9.53 -3.39
N LEU A 210 8.08 -9.58 -2.45
CA LEU A 210 8.06 -8.77 -1.24
C LEU A 210 9.33 -7.94 -1.12
N LEU A 211 9.16 -6.69 -0.69
CA LEU A 211 10.24 -5.80 -0.25
C LEU A 211 10.09 -5.58 1.25
N LEU A 212 11.02 -6.09 2.02
CA LEU A 212 11.06 -5.93 3.48
C LEU A 212 11.86 -4.68 3.84
N ILE A 213 11.16 -3.66 4.34
CA ILE A 213 11.76 -2.42 4.84
C ILE A 213 11.88 -2.50 6.37
N GLY A 214 13.07 -2.23 6.87
CA GLY A 214 13.31 -2.17 8.31
C GLY A 214 14.40 -1.16 8.65
N ARG A 215 14.16 -0.34 9.67
CA ARG A 215 15.09 0.72 10.12
C ARG A 215 15.58 1.64 9.00
N GLY A 216 14.68 1.98 8.08
CA GLY A 216 15.01 2.87 6.96
C GLY A 216 15.74 2.21 5.77
N ALA A 217 16.03 0.93 5.80
CA ALA A 217 16.75 0.21 4.76
C ALA A 217 15.92 -0.91 4.14
N LEU A 218 16.23 -1.29 2.91
CA LEU A 218 15.74 -2.51 2.26
C LEU A 218 16.51 -3.71 2.83
N LEU A 219 15.86 -4.53 3.67
CA LEU A 219 16.49 -5.68 4.32
C LEU A 219 16.44 -6.94 3.47
N ALA A 220 15.40 -7.11 2.67
CA ALA A 220 15.25 -8.24 1.76
C ALA A 220 14.34 -7.86 0.59
N ASP A 221 14.55 -8.51 -0.55
CA ASP A 221 13.85 -8.36 -1.81
C ASP A 221 13.81 -9.71 -2.50
N GLY A 222 12.63 -10.29 -2.69
CA GLY A 222 12.50 -11.62 -3.29
C GLY A 222 11.10 -12.20 -3.21
N LEU A 223 11.01 -13.51 -3.47
CA LEU A 223 9.76 -14.27 -3.36
C LEU A 223 9.28 -14.28 -1.90
N PRO A 224 7.96 -14.37 -1.65
CA PRO A 224 7.42 -14.40 -0.28
C PRO A 224 8.12 -15.42 0.63
N ARG A 225 8.39 -16.64 0.16
CA ARG A 225 9.08 -17.70 0.91
C ARG A 225 10.54 -17.36 1.28
N GLU A 226 11.18 -16.48 0.51
CA GLU A 226 12.58 -16.06 0.72
C GLU A 226 12.67 -14.89 1.71
N VAL A 227 11.65 -14.03 1.71
CA VAL A 227 11.58 -12.83 2.54
C VAL A 227 10.91 -13.09 3.89
N LEU A 228 9.87 -13.93 3.93
CA LEU A 228 9.15 -14.27 5.17
C LEU A 228 9.87 -15.37 5.93
N THR A 229 11.07 -15.08 6.43
CA THR A 229 11.84 -15.98 7.30
C THR A 229 11.87 -15.45 8.72
N ALA A 230 11.96 -16.35 9.70
CA ALA A 230 12.02 -15.99 11.12
C ALA A 230 13.19 -15.03 11.41
N GLU A 231 14.35 -15.23 10.77
CA GLU A 231 15.54 -14.40 10.94
C GLU A 231 15.31 -12.96 10.44
N LEU A 232 14.86 -12.81 9.18
CA LEU A 232 14.65 -11.50 8.56
C LEU A 232 13.55 -10.72 9.29
N LEU A 233 12.44 -11.39 9.64
CA LEU A 233 11.34 -10.76 10.34
C LEU A 233 11.74 -10.37 11.78
N THR A 234 12.45 -11.24 12.53
CA THR A 234 12.97 -10.89 13.85
C THR A 234 13.90 -9.68 13.80
N ARG A 235 14.79 -9.63 12.78
CA ARG A 235 15.68 -8.48 12.56
C ARG A 235 14.91 -7.20 12.23
N ALA A 236 13.87 -7.30 11.38
CA ALA A 236 13.08 -6.14 10.96
C ALA A 236 12.20 -5.59 12.10
N TYR A 237 11.49 -6.47 12.80
CA TYR A 237 10.50 -6.10 13.81
C TYR A 237 11.09 -5.93 15.22
N GLY A 238 12.32 -6.43 15.46
CA GLY A 238 12.99 -6.31 16.76
C GLY A 238 12.38 -7.18 17.87
N ALA A 239 11.57 -8.18 17.51
CA ALA A 239 10.92 -9.12 18.41
C ALA A 239 11.05 -10.55 17.88
N PRO A 240 11.14 -11.58 18.75
CA PRO A 240 11.20 -12.98 18.30
C PRO A 240 9.97 -13.36 17.47
N ILE A 241 10.20 -13.76 16.23
CA ILE A 241 9.15 -14.17 15.30
C ILE A 241 9.39 -15.61 14.86
N LYS A 242 8.30 -16.37 14.79
CA LYS A 242 8.26 -17.70 14.20
C LYS A 242 7.50 -17.65 12.89
N VAL A 243 7.98 -18.38 11.92
CA VAL A 243 7.33 -18.59 10.63
C VAL A 243 7.08 -20.08 10.46
N VAL A 244 5.84 -20.41 10.15
CA VAL A 244 5.39 -21.79 9.94
C VAL A 244 4.72 -21.87 8.58
N GLU A 245 4.98 -22.90 7.84
CA GLU A 245 4.23 -23.17 6.61
C GLU A 245 2.87 -23.78 6.96
N ASN A 246 1.79 -23.15 6.54
CA ASN A 246 0.45 -23.65 6.75
C ASN A 246 0.17 -24.83 5.80
N PRO A 247 -0.10 -26.05 6.31
CA PRO A 247 -0.28 -27.23 5.47
C PRO A 247 -1.53 -27.18 4.57
N LEU A 248 -2.50 -26.30 4.90
CA LEU A 248 -3.72 -26.16 4.10
C LEU A 248 -3.55 -25.21 2.92
N THR A 249 -2.70 -24.20 3.07
CA THR A 249 -2.52 -23.15 2.07
C THR A 249 -1.17 -23.20 1.35
N ASN A 250 -0.19 -23.93 1.91
CA ASN A 250 1.22 -23.97 1.49
C ASN A 250 1.88 -22.56 1.48
N HIS A 251 1.42 -21.67 2.36
CA HIS A 251 1.98 -20.33 2.51
C HIS A 251 2.48 -20.11 3.93
N ALA A 252 3.39 -19.15 4.08
CA ALA A 252 3.95 -18.77 5.36
C ALA A 252 2.89 -18.09 6.25
N GLU A 253 2.82 -18.54 7.51
CA GLU A 253 2.13 -17.86 8.61
C GLU A 253 3.13 -17.36 9.62
N VAL A 254 2.89 -16.19 10.19
CA VAL A 254 3.83 -15.50 11.05
C VAL A 254 3.23 -15.30 12.42
N PHE A 255 3.97 -15.72 13.44
CA PHE A 255 3.58 -15.64 14.86
C PHE A 255 4.67 -14.94 15.68
N THR A 256 4.27 -14.14 16.67
CA THR A 256 5.21 -13.63 17.68
C THR A 256 5.39 -14.67 18.79
N GLU A 257 6.61 -14.90 19.21
CA GLU A 257 6.82 -15.65 20.47
C GLU A 257 6.43 -14.77 21.66
N ALA A 258 5.62 -15.33 22.57
CA ALA A 258 5.35 -14.65 23.83
C ALA A 258 6.67 -14.45 24.59
N GLU A 259 7.01 -13.21 24.95
CA GLU A 259 8.18 -12.93 25.79
C GLU A 259 8.07 -13.68 27.10
N LYS A 260 8.98 -14.61 27.33
CA LYS A 260 9.21 -15.23 28.64
C LYS A 260 9.96 -14.24 29.54
N GLY A 261 9.38 -13.07 29.81
CA GLY A 261 10.12 -12.04 30.52
C GLY A 261 9.20 -10.94 31.07
N ALA A 262 8.21 -11.35 31.84
CA ALA A 262 7.21 -10.42 32.37
C ALA A 262 7.63 -9.66 33.64
N GLY A 263 8.87 -9.70 34.12
CA GLY A 263 9.24 -9.12 35.40
C GLY A 263 8.86 -7.64 35.56
N ARG A 264 9.29 -6.79 34.65
CA ARG A 264 9.03 -5.34 34.73
C ARG A 264 7.58 -4.98 34.41
N LYS A 265 6.98 -5.63 33.42
CA LYS A 265 5.55 -5.43 33.07
C LYS A 265 4.64 -6.03 34.12
N SER A 266 5.02 -7.14 34.77
CA SER A 266 4.29 -7.73 35.86
C SER A 266 4.21 -6.84 37.09
N HIS A 267 5.31 -6.16 37.47
CA HIS A 267 5.31 -5.17 38.54
C HIS A 267 4.41 -3.97 38.19
N LEU A 268 4.55 -3.39 36.98
CA LEU A 268 3.67 -2.30 36.54
C LEU A 268 2.19 -2.72 36.54
N LEU A 269 1.88 -3.96 36.16
CA LEU A 269 0.52 -4.48 36.22
C LEU A 269 -0.01 -4.56 37.64
N GLN A 270 0.80 -4.97 38.63
CA GLN A 270 0.41 -5.01 40.04
C GLN A 270 0.11 -3.58 40.56
N VAL A 271 0.93 -2.58 40.18
CA VAL A 271 0.69 -1.16 40.48
C VAL A 271 -0.64 -0.68 39.87
N ILE A 272 -0.87 -0.98 38.57
CA ILE A 272 -2.12 -0.61 37.87
C ILE A 272 -3.36 -1.25 38.53
N LEU A 273 -3.21 -2.48 39.04
CA LEU A 273 -4.29 -3.22 39.72
C LEU A 273 -4.46 -2.81 41.20
N GLY A 274 -3.66 -1.84 41.71
CA GLY A 274 -3.70 -1.41 43.13
C GLY A 274 -3.27 -2.49 44.10
N ARG A 275 -2.47 -3.47 43.68
CA ARG A 275 -1.99 -4.59 44.50
C ARG A 275 -0.60 -4.36 45.07
N GLU A 276 0.11 -3.34 44.59
CA GLU A 276 1.37 -2.83 45.13
C GLU A 276 1.37 -1.31 45.08
N GLU A 277 1.93 -0.64 46.08
CA GLU A 277 2.14 0.82 46.06
C GLU A 277 3.27 1.15 45.08
N ALA A 278 3.12 2.23 44.32
CA ALA A 278 4.18 2.74 43.44
C ALA A 278 5.37 3.11 44.34
N ALA A 279 6.47 2.38 44.24
CA ALA A 279 7.70 2.74 44.90
C ALA A 279 8.14 4.15 44.46
N SER A 280 8.20 5.05 45.43
CA SER A 280 8.60 6.46 45.30
C SER A 280 10.02 6.60 44.79
#